data_d1c6d5a24acb35867f36f68c50c7b9fb
#
_entry.id   d1c6d5a24acb35867f36f68c50c7b9fb
#
_cell.length_a   1.000
_cell.length_b   1.000
_cell.length_c   1.000
_cell.angle_alpha   90.00
_cell.angle_beta   90.00
_cell.angle_gamma   90.00
#
_symmetry.space_group_name_H-M   'P 1'
#
loop_
_entity.id
_entity.type
_entity.pdbx_description
1 polymer ?
#
loop_
_entity_poly.entity_id
_entity_poly.type
_entity_poly.pdbx_seq_one_letter_code
_entity_poly.pdbx_strand_id
1 'polypeptide(L)'
;MGKIVDEPGKILVIWPPQVLSYFNAGHHLALYQVAGHLRAAYPGAQVTAIDASVERLTWKDLGSRLFQERYDVIAVMNEFDGIDGFRRFVSYARALNPDAPIVTFGRLSGVNPRFFERFDIDAIVENGDFESGVGAAIETFRGRASDAAGVHLRRDGSWAAPKRRGDLLPAQDWYLPTPDEIPYAHYDALYFDDANKFCGIPRRRELVVPAARGCPVGCSYCEVPLIYTRKERRLTVERTLRYIEESFAAAPFEYVAFYAPTFTLDKKWMEELCRELTGRGSPYPWKCATTVHHLSEGMIRSMGAAGCVRISVGLETLDPQEGALLPRPKQKSAMDLDRLSAWCKESGIELNCFVIVGLPGTTIEGAERTIEAVQERGARARPTVYAPWELAGPDLLDHEMAAFNRQLFVPGTHALTDDELARGYDIVFGNQPDVTQVFENIPARAADPALRPV
;
A
#
# COMPACT_ATOMS: atom_id res chain seq x y z
N MET A 1 33.04 -5.27 12.13
CA MET A 1 33.32 -3.99 11.47
C MET A 1 32.29 -3.87 10.36
N GLY A 2 31.43 -2.85 10.34
CA GLY A 2 30.43 -2.66 9.29
C GLY A 2 31.12 -2.52 7.93
N LYS A 3 30.52 -3.08 6.90
CA LYS A 3 31.04 -2.97 5.53
C LYS A 3 31.00 -1.49 5.13
N ILE A 4 32.13 -0.95 4.74
CA ILE A 4 32.24 0.45 4.29
C ILE A 4 32.10 0.46 2.79
N VAL A 5 31.12 1.21 2.31
CA VAL A 5 30.92 1.51 0.88
C VAL A 5 31.37 2.96 0.68
N ASP A 6 32.39 3.19 -0.13
CA ASP A 6 32.85 4.54 -0.42
C ASP A 6 31.71 5.38 -1.05
N GLU A 7 31.65 5.50 -2.32
CA GLU A 7 30.50 6.07 -3.01
C GLU A 7 29.83 4.95 -3.81
N PRO A 8 28.52 4.63 -3.55
CA PRO A 8 27.91 3.52 -4.23
C PRO A 8 27.85 3.79 -5.74
N GLY A 9 28.44 2.91 -6.54
CA GLY A 9 28.37 2.95 -7.98
C GLY A 9 27.10 2.28 -8.51
N LYS A 10 26.67 1.18 -7.84
CA LYS A 10 25.46 0.43 -8.21
C LYS A 10 24.61 0.09 -7.00
N ILE A 11 23.33 0.49 -7.04
CA ILE A 11 22.34 0.19 -6.00
C ILE A 11 21.18 -0.60 -6.62
N LEU A 12 20.82 -1.73 -6.01
CA LEU A 12 19.62 -2.48 -6.34
C LEU A 12 18.52 -2.19 -5.33
N VAL A 13 17.33 -1.80 -5.79
CA VAL A 13 16.11 -1.72 -4.99
C VAL A 13 15.14 -2.75 -5.55
N ILE A 14 14.72 -3.75 -4.75
CA ILE A 14 14.03 -4.91 -5.28
C ILE A 14 12.87 -5.36 -4.40
N TRP A 15 11.78 -5.74 -5.06
CA TRP A 15 10.75 -6.63 -4.56
C TRP A 15 11.01 -8.04 -5.12
N PRO A 16 11.24 -9.05 -4.27
CA PRO A 16 11.64 -10.38 -4.71
C PRO A 16 10.53 -11.12 -5.47
N PRO A 17 10.89 -12.18 -6.28
CA PRO A 17 9.89 -13.02 -6.92
C PRO A 17 9.04 -13.77 -5.91
N GLN A 18 7.72 -13.74 -6.11
CA GLN A 18 6.75 -14.48 -5.31
C GLN A 18 5.42 -14.59 -6.04
N VAL A 19 4.49 -15.36 -5.50
CA VAL A 19 3.11 -15.39 -5.97
C VAL A 19 2.43 -14.12 -5.52
N LEU A 20 1.91 -13.35 -6.49
CA LEU A 20 1.15 -12.12 -6.22
C LEU A 20 -0.27 -12.48 -5.80
N SER A 21 -0.77 -11.81 -4.74
CA SER A 21 -2.18 -11.90 -4.37
C SER A 21 -2.99 -10.77 -4.99
N TYR A 22 -3.10 -9.60 -4.39
CA TYR A 22 -4.03 -8.54 -4.86
C TYR A 22 -3.35 -7.19 -5.03
N PHE A 23 -2.21 -7.14 -5.71
CA PHE A 23 -1.42 -5.93 -5.79
C PHE A 23 -1.66 -5.13 -7.06
N ASN A 24 -1.64 -3.83 -6.92
CA ASN A 24 -1.50 -2.86 -8.00
C ASN A 24 -0.23 -2.01 -7.76
N ALA A 25 0.08 -1.12 -8.69
CA ALA A 25 1.27 -0.25 -8.58
C ALA A 25 1.33 0.53 -7.25
N GLY A 26 0.19 0.81 -6.61
CA GLY A 26 0.14 1.53 -5.34
C GLY A 26 0.72 0.76 -4.15
N HIS A 27 0.63 -0.55 -4.14
CA HIS A 27 1.20 -1.37 -3.07
C HIS A 27 2.73 -1.37 -3.09
N HIS A 28 3.32 -1.37 -4.29
CA HIS A 28 4.77 -1.36 -4.47
C HIS A 28 5.35 0.03 -4.77
N LEU A 29 4.55 1.09 -4.65
CA LEU A 29 4.99 2.44 -4.93
C LEU A 29 6.23 2.86 -4.13
N ALA A 30 6.34 2.39 -2.89
CA ALA A 30 7.50 2.63 -2.03
C ALA A 30 8.82 2.15 -2.67
N LEU A 31 8.80 1.06 -3.44
CA LEU A 31 9.96 0.55 -4.18
C LEU A 31 10.54 1.62 -5.10
N TYR A 32 9.67 2.22 -5.91
CA TYR A 32 10.06 3.23 -6.90
C TYR A 32 10.38 4.57 -6.27
N GLN A 33 9.69 4.93 -5.18
CA GLN A 33 9.98 6.14 -4.40
C GLN A 33 11.35 6.07 -3.74
N VAL A 34 11.70 4.94 -3.14
CA VAL A 34 13.03 4.70 -2.58
C VAL A 34 14.09 4.77 -3.67
N ALA A 35 13.88 4.09 -4.82
CA ALA A 35 14.83 4.11 -5.91
C ALA A 35 15.06 5.53 -6.47
N GLY A 36 13.99 6.29 -6.69
CA GLY A 36 14.08 7.67 -7.17
C GLY A 36 14.75 8.61 -6.18
N HIS A 37 14.44 8.48 -4.89
CA HIS A 37 15.12 9.23 -3.83
C HIS A 37 16.62 8.94 -3.81
N LEU A 38 17.02 7.67 -3.96
CA LEU A 38 18.43 7.29 -4.00
C LEU A 38 19.14 7.82 -5.27
N ARG A 39 18.46 7.86 -6.43
CA ARG A 39 19.02 8.51 -7.64
C ARG A 39 19.30 9.99 -7.42
N ALA A 40 18.40 10.67 -6.72
CA ALA A 40 18.59 12.09 -6.39
C ALA A 40 19.70 12.30 -5.36
N ALA A 41 19.81 11.42 -4.35
CA ALA A 41 20.82 11.52 -3.30
C ALA A 41 22.22 11.10 -3.75
N TYR A 42 22.31 10.19 -4.72
CA TYR A 42 23.59 9.66 -5.26
C TYR A 42 23.62 9.78 -6.79
N PRO A 43 23.82 10.98 -7.36
CA PRO A 43 23.76 11.20 -8.81
C PRO A 43 24.77 10.41 -9.64
N GLY A 44 25.86 9.96 -8.99
CA GLY A 44 26.89 9.11 -9.61
C GLY A 44 26.53 7.60 -9.60
N ALA A 45 25.49 7.20 -8.89
CA ALA A 45 25.10 5.80 -8.74
C ALA A 45 24.11 5.36 -9.84
N GLN A 46 24.32 4.16 -10.35
CA GLN A 46 23.30 3.46 -11.16
C GLN A 46 22.31 2.79 -10.18
N VAL A 47 21.11 3.36 -10.01
CA VAL A 47 20.06 2.81 -9.16
C VAL A 47 19.04 2.06 -10.03
N THR A 48 18.93 0.75 -9.82
CA THR A 48 18.00 -0.14 -10.52
C THR A 48 16.85 -0.50 -9.59
N ALA A 49 15.61 -0.25 -10.00
CA ALA A 49 14.41 -0.71 -9.32
C ALA A 49 13.86 -1.95 -10.05
N ILE A 50 13.51 -3.01 -9.31
CA ILE A 50 12.97 -4.25 -9.86
C ILE A 50 11.78 -4.71 -9.03
N ASP A 51 10.61 -4.80 -9.61
CA ASP A 51 9.51 -5.61 -9.10
C ASP A 51 9.54 -6.97 -9.78
N ALA A 52 10.31 -7.89 -9.22
CA ALA A 52 10.58 -9.18 -9.85
C ALA A 52 9.32 -10.05 -9.98
N SER A 53 8.32 -9.85 -9.13
CA SER A 53 7.05 -10.56 -9.20
C SER A 53 6.20 -10.08 -10.38
N VAL A 54 6.02 -8.78 -10.49
CA VAL A 54 5.22 -8.14 -11.54
C VAL A 54 5.88 -8.30 -12.91
N GLU A 55 7.21 -8.15 -12.96
CA GLU A 55 8.02 -8.38 -14.16
C GLU A 55 8.17 -9.86 -14.52
N ARG A 56 7.61 -10.77 -13.69
CA ARG A 56 7.63 -12.23 -13.87
C ARG A 56 9.04 -12.80 -14.02
N LEU A 57 10.02 -12.23 -13.32
CA LEU A 57 11.38 -12.74 -13.32
C LEU A 57 11.45 -14.08 -12.60
N THR A 58 12.09 -15.05 -13.26
CA THR A 58 12.36 -16.33 -12.62
C THR A 58 13.57 -16.21 -11.68
N TRP A 59 13.71 -17.18 -10.76
CA TRP A 59 14.90 -17.27 -9.91
C TRP A 59 16.20 -17.44 -10.70
N LYS A 60 16.11 -18.03 -11.90
CA LYS A 60 17.26 -18.16 -12.82
C LYS A 60 17.67 -16.80 -13.38
N ASP A 61 16.68 -15.99 -13.84
CA ASP A 61 16.95 -14.66 -14.40
C ASP A 61 17.57 -13.76 -13.34
N LEU A 62 16.99 -13.77 -12.13
CA LEU A 62 17.48 -12.99 -11.01
C LEU A 62 18.89 -13.45 -10.56
N GLY A 63 19.12 -14.76 -10.48
CA GLY A 63 20.45 -15.31 -10.17
C GLY A 63 21.48 -14.93 -11.22
N SER A 64 21.12 -14.99 -12.51
CA SER A 64 22.00 -14.56 -13.60
C SER A 64 22.35 -13.08 -13.49
N ARG A 65 21.37 -12.21 -13.21
CA ARG A 65 21.58 -10.79 -13.02
C ARG A 65 22.51 -10.51 -11.84
N LEU A 66 22.25 -11.10 -10.66
CA LEU A 66 23.08 -10.93 -9.47
C LEU A 66 24.52 -11.44 -9.67
N PHE A 67 24.70 -12.45 -10.53
CA PHE A 67 26.02 -12.97 -10.89
C PHE A 67 26.77 -12.03 -11.83
N GLN A 68 26.09 -11.48 -12.82
CA GLN A 68 26.67 -10.60 -13.83
C GLN A 68 26.93 -9.18 -13.32
N GLU A 69 26.05 -8.71 -12.44
CA GLU A 69 26.12 -7.35 -11.89
C GLU A 69 26.55 -7.42 -10.43
N ARG A 70 27.58 -6.64 -10.07
CA ARG A 70 27.99 -6.43 -8.68
C ARG A 70 27.31 -5.17 -8.17
N TYR A 71 26.59 -5.31 -7.09
CA TYR A 71 25.94 -4.19 -6.40
C TYR A 71 26.72 -3.79 -5.17
N ASP A 72 26.81 -2.48 -4.92
CA ASP A 72 27.46 -1.94 -3.73
C ASP A 72 26.50 -1.89 -2.55
N VAL A 73 25.19 -1.78 -2.83
CA VAL A 73 24.10 -1.81 -1.85
C VAL A 73 22.89 -2.52 -2.44
N ILE A 74 22.22 -3.32 -1.63
CA ILE A 74 20.96 -3.97 -2.00
C ILE A 74 19.89 -3.57 -1.00
N ALA A 75 18.83 -2.89 -1.46
CA ALA A 75 17.65 -2.54 -0.68
C ALA A 75 16.48 -3.47 -1.06
N VAL A 76 15.98 -4.25 -0.10
CA VAL A 76 14.95 -5.27 -0.34
C VAL A 76 13.66 -4.83 0.33
N MET A 77 12.62 -4.62 -0.47
CA MET A 77 11.29 -4.35 0.05
C MET A 77 10.68 -5.61 0.67
N ASN A 78 9.93 -5.47 1.75
CA ASN A 78 9.29 -6.56 2.48
C ASN A 78 7.80 -6.31 2.68
N GLU A 79 7.03 -7.40 2.65
CA GLU A 79 5.59 -7.45 2.93
C GLU A 79 5.25 -8.81 3.56
N PHE A 80 4.03 -8.94 4.13
CA PHE A 80 3.58 -10.19 4.76
C PHE A 80 3.54 -11.35 3.76
N ASP A 81 3.06 -11.10 2.55
CA ASP A 81 2.94 -12.14 1.50
C ASP A 81 4.28 -12.49 0.83
N GLY A 82 5.35 -11.77 1.15
CA GLY A 82 6.64 -11.87 0.48
C GLY A 82 7.75 -12.58 1.23
N ILE A 83 7.45 -13.20 2.37
CA ILE A 83 8.48 -13.72 3.28
C ILE A 83 9.33 -14.82 2.62
N ASP A 84 8.71 -15.75 1.91
CA ASP A 84 9.43 -16.85 1.23
C ASP A 84 10.35 -16.32 0.13
N GLY A 85 9.84 -15.42 -0.70
CA GLY A 85 10.62 -14.74 -1.73
C GLY A 85 11.77 -13.93 -1.13
N PHE A 86 11.50 -13.20 -0.03
CA PHE A 86 12.51 -12.45 0.71
C PHE A 86 13.64 -13.35 1.23
N ARG A 87 13.30 -14.43 1.92
CA ARG A 87 14.26 -15.40 2.46
C ARG A 87 15.17 -15.95 1.36
N ARG A 88 14.57 -16.41 0.27
CA ARG A 88 15.30 -16.97 -0.86
C ARG A 88 16.18 -15.92 -1.54
N PHE A 89 15.67 -14.70 -1.72
CA PHE A 89 16.42 -13.60 -2.32
C PHE A 89 17.67 -13.26 -1.50
N VAL A 90 17.54 -13.09 -0.18
CA VAL A 90 18.68 -12.80 0.71
C VAL A 90 19.78 -13.87 0.57
N SER A 91 19.40 -15.15 0.49
CA SER A 91 20.37 -16.23 0.28
C SER A 91 21.10 -16.11 -1.06
N TYR A 92 20.39 -15.77 -2.15
CA TYR A 92 21.00 -15.53 -3.46
C TYR A 92 21.93 -14.29 -3.43
N ALA A 93 21.46 -13.20 -2.83
CA ALA A 93 22.22 -11.95 -2.75
C ALA A 93 23.52 -12.17 -1.99
N ARG A 94 23.50 -12.87 -0.85
CA ARG A 94 24.72 -13.20 -0.10
C ARG A 94 25.68 -14.12 -0.84
N ALA A 95 25.16 -15.11 -1.54
CA ALA A 95 26.00 -16.03 -2.31
C ALA A 95 26.70 -15.34 -3.49
N LEU A 96 26.01 -14.42 -4.18
CA LEU A 96 26.45 -13.84 -5.43
C LEU A 96 27.06 -12.41 -5.27
N ASN A 97 26.68 -11.69 -4.22
CA ASN A 97 27.20 -10.37 -3.84
C ASN A 97 27.54 -10.34 -2.34
N PRO A 98 28.53 -11.11 -1.87
CA PRO A 98 28.81 -11.32 -0.44
C PRO A 98 29.20 -10.04 0.30
N ASP A 99 29.78 -9.07 -0.41
CA ASP A 99 30.28 -7.83 0.17
C ASP A 99 29.23 -6.71 0.19
N ALA A 100 28.14 -6.82 -0.58
CA ALA A 100 27.09 -5.82 -0.64
C ALA A 100 26.30 -5.81 0.68
N PRO A 101 26.21 -4.68 1.40
CA PRO A 101 25.30 -4.54 2.52
C PRO A 101 23.85 -4.63 2.03
N ILE A 102 23.02 -5.35 2.80
CA ILE A 102 21.60 -5.54 2.51
C ILE A 102 20.78 -4.79 3.55
N VAL A 103 19.92 -3.85 3.10
CA VAL A 103 18.95 -3.15 3.93
C VAL A 103 17.53 -3.59 3.53
N THR A 104 16.66 -3.87 4.50
CA THR A 104 15.25 -4.14 4.23
C THR A 104 14.34 -3.04 4.72
N PHE A 105 13.25 -2.81 4.00
CA PHE A 105 12.22 -1.82 4.30
C PHE A 105 10.86 -2.30 3.81
N GLY A 106 9.78 -1.89 4.45
CA GLY A 106 8.42 -2.24 4.04
C GLY A 106 7.44 -2.31 5.20
N ARG A 107 6.23 -2.77 4.92
CA ARG A 107 5.17 -2.81 5.93
C ARG A 107 5.48 -3.78 7.06
N LEU A 108 5.98 -4.96 6.74
CA LEU A 108 6.25 -5.97 7.75
C LEU A 108 7.38 -5.52 8.71
N SER A 109 8.46 -4.95 8.21
CA SER A 109 9.52 -4.41 9.08
C SER A 109 9.05 -3.22 9.91
N GLY A 110 8.07 -2.46 9.41
CA GLY A 110 7.42 -1.38 10.17
C GLY A 110 6.55 -1.87 11.33
N VAL A 111 5.99 -3.06 11.22
CA VAL A 111 5.18 -3.70 12.26
C VAL A 111 6.04 -4.53 13.21
N ASN A 112 6.95 -5.33 12.65
CA ASN A 112 7.82 -6.22 13.44
C ASN A 112 9.26 -6.24 12.87
N PRO A 113 10.09 -5.26 13.20
CA PRO A 113 11.48 -5.22 12.70
C PRO A 113 12.30 -6.42 13.20
N ARG A 114 12.07 -6.87 14.44
CA ARG A 114 12.84 -7.96 15.04
C ARG A 114 12.63 -9.33 14.35
N PHE A 115 11.54 -9.50 13.63
CA PHE A 115 11.33 -10.70 12.80
C PHE A 115 12.44 -10.85 11.75
N PHE A 116 12.98 -9.75 11.25
CA PHE A 116 14.03 -9.74 10.23
C PHE A 116 15.45 -9.97 10.79
N GLU A 117 15.65 -9.90 12.11
CA GLU A 117 16.95 -10.13 12.74
C GLU A 117 17.49 -11.54 12.50
N ARG A 118 16.64 -12.48 12.13
CA ARG A 118 16.98 -13.87 11.79
C ARG A 118 17.61 -14.07 10.40
N PHE A 119 17.51 -13.06 9.52
CA PHE A 119 18.04 -13.13 8.16
C PHE A 119 19.47 -12.56 8.09
N ASP A 120 20.22 -12.97 7.08
CA ASP A 120 21.58 -12.46 6.87
C ASP A 120 21.56 -11.11 6.11
N ILE A 121 21.08 -10.09 6.78
CA ILE A 121 21.00 -8.71 6.33
C ILE A 121 21.73 -7.78 7.29
N ASP A 122 21.97 -6.52 6.89
CA ASP A 122 22.80 -5.57 7.64
C ASP A 122 22.00 -4.44 8.30
N ALA A 123 20.81 -4.12 7.77
CA ALA A 123 19.93 -3.08 8.31
C ALA A 123 18.45 -3.36 8.10
N ILE A 124 17.60 -2.87 9.02
CA ILE A 124 16.13 -3.03 8.97
C ILE A 124 15.52 -1.65 9.24
N VAL A 125 14.79 -1.12 8.25
CA VAL A 125 14.02 0.12 8.44
C VAL A 125 12.73 -0.22 9.18
N GLU A 126 12.58 0.35 10.39
CA GLU A 126 11.42 0.14 11.25
C GLU A 126 10.33 1.19 11.03
N ASN A 127 10.70 2.48 11.04
CA ASN A 127 9.72 3.56 11.00
C ASN A 127 10.30 4.84 10.37
N GLY A 128 9.42 5.79 10.06
CA GLY A 128 9.75 6.98 9.29
C GLY A 128 9.43 6.77 7.81
N ASP A 129 9.92 7.66 6.95
CA ASP A 129 9.81 7.44 5.51
C ASP A 129 10.88 6.44 5.06
N PHE A 130 10.50 5.45 4.26
CA PHE A 130 11.41 4.38 3.83
C PHE A 130 12.61 4.94 3.07
N GLU A 131 12.41 5.97 2.26
CA GLU A 131 13.47 6.67 1.54
C GLU A 131 14.54 7.20 2.49
N SER A 132 14.12 7.88 3.56
CA SER A 132 15.04 8.42 4.58
C SER A 132 15.75 7.29 5.33
N GLY A 133 15.02 6.22 5.67
CA GLY A 133 15.58 5.07 6.40
C GLY A 133 16.64 4.34 5.60
N VAL A 134 16.38 4.05 4.32
CA VAL A 134 17.34 3.39 3.44
C VAL A 134 18.55 4.28 3.19
N GLY A 135 18.35 5.59 2.96
CA GLY A 135 19.45 6.55 2.83
C GLY A 135 20.31 6.61 4.08
N ALA A 136 19.71 6.66 5.27
CA ALA A 136 20.44 6.67 6.54
C ALA A 136 21.25 5.39 6.79
N ALA A 137 20.71 4.22 6.38
CA ALA A 137 21.45 2.96 6.43
C ALA A 137 22.70 3.02 5.53
N ILE A 138 22.55 3.52 4.28
CA ILE A 138 23.68 3.68 3.35
C ILE A 138 24.76 4.60 3.93
N GLU A 139 24.40 5.75 4.49
CA GLU A 139 25.37 6.66 5.11
C GLU A 139 26.11 6.01 6.29
N THR A 140 25.42 5.11 7.02
CA THR A 140 26.08 4.34 8.09
C THR A 140 27.05 3.31 7.52
N PHE A 141 26.71 2.61 6.42
CA PHE A 141 27.60 1.66 5.75
C PHE A 141 28.85 2.35 5.18
N ARG A 142 28.72 3.61 4.77
CA ARG A 142 29.82 4.47 4.31
C ARG A 142 30.69 5.02 5.43
N GLY A 143 30.33 4.75 6.69
CA GLY A 143 31.03 5.31 7.85
C GLY A 143 30.83 6.82 8.05
N ARG A 144 29.89 7.44 7.33
CA ARG A 144 29.57 8.87 7.45
C ARG A 144 28.62 9.19 8.60
N ALA A 145 27.91 8.17 9.09
CA ALA A 145 27.05 8.26 10.26
C ALA A 145 27.34 7.14 11.24
N SER A 146 27.21 7.41 12.53
CA SER A 146 27.39 6.40 13.58
C SER A 146 26.12 5.66 13.93
N ASP A 147 24.94 6.19 13.58
CA ASP A 147 23.63 5.58 13.73
C ASP A 147 22.68 6.00 12.60
N ALA A 148 21.56 5.32 12.46
CA ALA A 148 20.52 5.65 11.51
C ALA A 148 19.17 5.75 12.23
N ALA A 149 18.47 6.86 12.03
CA ALA A 149 17.16 7.08 12.64
C ALA A 149 16.14 6.07 12.09
N GLY A 150 15.40 5.41 12.98
CA GLY A 150 14.38 4.43 12.61
C GLY A 150 14.91 3.16 11.98
N VAL A 151 16.22 2.87 12.12
CA VAL A 151 16.86 1.73 11.48
C VAL A 151 17.61 0.89 12.51
N HIS A 152 17.29 -0.42 12.56
CA HIS A 152 18.10 -1.41 13.26
C HIS A 152 19.36 -1.68 12.43
N LEU A 153 20.52 -1.71 13.08
CA LEU A 153 21.79 -1.95 12.42
C LEU A 153 22.48 -3.19 13.00
N ARG A 154 22.99 -4.05 12.13
CA ARG A 154 23.78 -5.22 12.54
C ARG A 154 25.25 -4.79 12.71
N ARG A 155 25.78 -4.95 13.91
CA ARG A 155 27.17 -4.60 14.27
C ARG A 155 27.82 -5.74 15.00
N ASP A 156 28.95 -6.18 14.52
CA ASP A 156 29.75 -7.26 15.13
C ASP A 156 28.90 -8.50 15.49
N GLY A 157 27.95 -8.83 14.59
CA GLY A 157 27.05 -9.98 14.73
C GLY A 157 25.80 -9.74 15.60
N SER A 158 25.69 -8.58 16.25
CA SER A 158 24.55 -8.23 17.11
C SER A 158 23.70 -7.11 16.50
N TRP A 159 22.42 -7.11 16.80
CA TRP A 159 21.50 -6.07 16.37
C TRP A 159 21.42 -4.92 17.38
N ALA A 160 21.49 -3.70 16.88
CA ALA A 160 21.30 -2.47 17.63
C ALA A 160 20.02 -1.78 17.16
N ALA A 161 19.05 -1.62 18.06
CA ALA A 161 17.82 -0.88 17.80
C ALA A 161 18.10 0.63 17.59
N PRO A 162 17.25 1.34 16.82
CA PRO A 162 17.42 2.76 16.59
C PRO A 162 17.26 3.57 17.89
N LYS A 163 18.11 4.57 18.09
CA LYS A 163 18.07 5.47 19.25
C LYS A 163 16.97 6.55 19.12
N ARG A 164 16.54 6.83 17.93
CA ARG A 164 15.51 7.84 17.62
C ARG A 164 14.60 7.34 16.47
N ARG A 165 13.40 7.86 16.42
CA ARG A 165 12.46 7.55 15.33
C ARG A 165 13.03 8.02 13.99
N GLY A 166 12.67 7.32 12.92
CA GLY A 166 13.03 7.63 11.55
C GLY A 166 12.54 9.00 11.09
N ASP A 167 13.31 9.62 10.22
CA ASP A 167 13.03 10.95 9.73
C ASP A 167 11.83 10.94 8.76
N LEU A 168 11.03 11.99 8.81
CA LEU A 168 9.86 12.19 7.98
C LEU A 168 10.16 13.29 6.97
N LEU A 169 10.18 12.94 5.69
CA LEU A 169 10.36 13.90 4.61
C LEU A 169 9.16 14.87 4.54
N PRO A 170 9.37 16.17 4.41
CA PRO A 170 8.33 17.08 3.98
C PRO A 170 7.71 16.62 2.66
N ALA A 171 6.41 16.84 2.46
CA ALA A 171 5.74 16.33 1.26
C ALA A 171 6.32 16.88 -0.05
N GLN A 172 6.88 18.10 -0.04
CA GLN A 172 7.57 18.65 -1.22
C GLN A 172 8.84 17.89 -1.61
N ASP A 173 9.41 17.10 -0.70
CA ASP A 173 10.65 16.37 -0.93
C ASP A 173 10.40 14.89 -1.30
N TRP A 174 9.12 14.45 -1.35
CA TRP A 174 8.80 13.11 -1.81
C TRP A 174 9.15 12.95 -3.28
N TYR A 175 9.77 11.84 -3.61
CA TYR A 175 9.94 11.46 -5.00
C TYR A 175 8.61 10.98 -5.58
N LEU A 176 8.24 11.53 -6.73
CA LEU A 176 7.07 11.10 -7.50
C LEU A 176 7.58 10.40 -8.77
N PRO A 177 7.51 9.06 -8.83
CA PRO A 177 8.04 8.30 -9.97
C PRO A 177 7.32 8.67 -11.26
N THR A 178 8.06 8.85 -12.33
CA THR A 178 7.47 9.03 -13.67
C THR A 178 6.85 7.72 -14.18
N PRO A 179 5.90 7.76 -15.13
CA PRO A 179 5.23 6.56 -15.63
C PRO A 179 6.14 5.47 -16.19
N ASP A 180 7.29 5.85 -16.74
CA ASP A 180 8.29 4.92 -17.29
C ASP A 180 9.15 4.23 -16.21
N GLU A 181 9.18 4.76 -15.00
CA GLU A 181 9.87 4.14 -13.88
C GLU A 181 9.07 3.01 -13.22
N ILE A 182 7.75 2.95 -13.47
CA ILE A 182 6.84 1.94 -12.92
C ILE A 182 6.35 1.04 -14.05
N PRO A 183 6.48 -0.29 -13.96
CA PRO A 183 6.04 -1.20 -15.01
C PRO A 183 4.49 -1.34 -15.04
N TYR A 184 3.77 -0.23 -15.28
CA TYR A 184 2.32 -0.18 -15.28
C TYR A 184 1.67 -1.21 -16.21
N ALA A 185 2.26 -1.45 -17.39
CA ALA A 185 1.76 -2.45 -18.32
C ALA A 185 1.74 -3.87 -17.73
N HIS A 186 2.74 -4.22 -16.92
CA HIS A 186 2.79 -5.51 -16.23
C HIS A 186 1.75 -5.59 -15.10
N TYR A 187 1.54 -4.50 -14.34
CA TYR A 187 0.47 -4.44 -13.33
C TYR A 187 -0.91 -4.55 -13.97
N ASP A 188 -1.15 -3.86 -15.09
CA ASP A 188 -2.43 -3.93 -15.80
C ASP A 188 -2.71 -5.35 -16.32
N ALA A 189 -1.69 -6.01 -16.89
CA ALA A 189 -1.83 -7.36 -17.44
C ALA A 189 -2.18 -8.43 -16.38
N LEU A 190 -1.78 -8.23 -15.12
CA LEU A 190 -2.09 -9.16 -14.03
C LEU A 190 -3.58 -9.19 -13.68
N TYR A 191 -4.26 -8.05 -13.79
CA TYR A 191 -5.62 -7.87 -13.25
C TYR A 191 -6.60 -7.27 -14.26
N PHE A 192 -6.24 -7.23 -15.54
CA PHE A 192 -7.04 -6.55 -16.55
C PHE A 192 -8.46 -7.10 -16.64
N ASP A 193 -8.61 -8.42 -16.65
CA ASP A 193 -9.89 -9.11 -16.76
C ASP A 193 -10.49 -9.56 -15.42
N ASP A 194 -9.85 -9.26 -14.30
CA ASP A 194 -10.36 -9.59 -12.98
C ASP A 194 -11.51 -8.64 -12.59
N ALA A 195 -12.75 -9.11 -12.71
CA ALA A 195 -13.95 -8.37 -12.32
C ALA A 195 -13.94 -8.00 -10.81
N ASN A 196 -13.25 -8.79 -10.00
CA ASN A 196 -13.10 -8.60 -8.56
C ASN A 196 -11.84 -7.85 -8.16
N LYS A 197 -11.17 -7.18 -9.09
CA LYS A 197 -9.94 -6.43 -8.83
C LYS A 197 -10.03 -5.66 -7.50
N PHE A 198 -9.25 -6.12 -6.52
CA PHE A 198 -9.38 -5.67 -5.14
C PHE A 198 -9.14 -4.16 -4.99
N CYS A 199 -8.07 -3.66 -5.59
CA CYS A 199 -7.61 -2.29 -5.40
C CYS A 199 -7.91 -1.37 -6.58
N GLY A 200 -8.26 -1.88 -7.75
CA GLY A 200 -8.44 -1.10 -8.95
C GLY A 200 -9.85 -1.12 -9.52
N ILE A 201 -9.99 -0.53 -10.69
CA ILE A 201 -11.17 -0.65 -11.55
C ILE A 201 -10.78 -1.60 -12.68
N PRO A 202 -11.45 -2.76 -12.84
CA PRO A 202 -11.11 -3.71 -13.90
C PRO A 202 -11.11 -3.04 -15.28
N ARG A 203 -10.27 -3.52 -16.18
CA ARG A 203 -10.17 -3.06 -17.57
C ARG A 203 -9.91 -1.56 -17.73
N ARG A 204 -9.31 -0.92 -16.72
CA ARG A 204 -8.95 0.50 -16.72
C ARG A 204 -7.54 0.68 -16.18
N ARG A 205 -6.79 1.56 -16.81
CA ARG A 205 -5.42 1.89 -16.44
C ARG A 205 -5.39 2.93 -15.34
N GLU A 206 -4.75 2.58 -14.27
CA GLU A 206 -4.69 3.35 -13.03
C GLU A 206 -3.39 4.14 -12.93
N LEU A 207 -3.49 5.47 -12.78
CA LEU A 207 -2.39 6.27 -12.25
C LEU A 207 -2.48 6.30 -10.72
N VAL A 208 -1.44 5.87 -10.03
CA VAL A 208 -1.36 5.97 -8.57
C VAL A 208 -0.72 7.29 -8.16
N VAL A 209 -1.43 8.06 -7.31
CA VAL A 209 -0.94 9.35 -6.80
C VAL A 209 -0.78 9.29 -5.29
N PRO A 210 0.46 9.36 -4.74
CA PRO A 210 0.72 9.32 -3.29
C PRO A 210 0.38 10.67 -2.65
N ALA A 211 -0.91 10.93 -2.44
CA ALA A 211 -1.40 12.25 -2.02
C ALA A 211 -1.07 12.60 -0.57
N ALA A 212 -1.04 11.61 0.33
CA ALA A 212 -0.76 11.84 1.75
C ALA A 212 -0.13 10.64 2.45
N ARG A 213 0.64 10.89 3.51
CA ARG A 213 1.21 9.89 4.44
C ARG A 213 0.88 10.27 5.88
N GLY A 214 0.68 9.25 6.73
CA GLY A 214 0.31 9.44 8.14
C GLY A 214 -1.19 9.63 8.34
N CYS A 215 -1.71 9.27 9.54
CA CYS A 215 -3.12 9.37 9.87
C CYS A 215 -3.34 9.55 11.38
N PRO A 216 -4.06 10.61 11.82
CA PRO A 216 -4.32 10.87 13.23
C PRO A 216 -5.46 10.05 13.83
N VAL A 217 -6.27 9.33 13.03
CA VAL A 217 -7.49 8.64 13.49
C VAL A 217 -7.19 7.61 14.58
N GLY A 218 -6.06 6.89 14.50
CA GLY A 218 -5.56 6.04 15.58
C GLY A 218 -6.35 4.75 15.77
N CYS A 219 -6.82 4.14 14.69
CA CYS A 219 -7.43 2.82 14.72
C CYS A 219 -6.41 1.77 15.19
N SER A 220 -6.79 0.92 16.16
CA SER A 220 -5.90 -0.11 16.75
C SER A 220 -5.48 -1.18 15.72
N TYR A 221 -6.32 -1.43 14.74
CA TYR A 221 -6.08 -2.42 13.67
C TYR A 221 -5.32 -1.86 12.46
N CYS A 222 -4.79 -0.64 12.54
CA CYS A 222 -4.15 0.03 11.40
C CYS A 222 -2.66 0.23 11.63
N GLU A 223 -1.85 -0.24 10.69
CA GLU A 223 -0.39 -0.10 10.74
C GLU A 223 0.13 1.30 10.35
N VAL A 224 -0.68 2.12 9.70
CA VAL A 224 -0.24 3.45 9.21
C VAL A 224 0.39 4.33 10.30
N PRO A 225 -0.16 4.44 11.53
CA PRO A 225 0.47 5.23 12.57
C PRO A 225 1.79 4.64 13.09
N LEU A 226 2.00 3.34 12.96
CA LEU A 226 3.23 2.66 13.36
C LEU A 226 4.36 3.05 12.40
N ILE A 227 4.10 2.98 11.10
CA ILE A 227 5.06 3.23 10.02
C ILE A 227 5.27 4.74 9.83
N TYR A 228 4.22 5.48 9.45
CA TYR A 228 4.28 6.87 8.97
C TYR A 228 3.90 7.93 10.00
N THR A 229 3.58 7.56 11.25
CA THR A 229 3.11 8.44 12.32
C THR A 229 1.62 8.84 12.26
N ARG A 230 1.18 9.51 13.34
CA ARG A 230 -0.15 10.12 13.42
C ARG A 230 -0.23 11.52 12.78
N LYS A 231 0.89 12.09 12.37
CA LYS A 231 0.91 13.40 11.69
C LYS A 231 0.74 13.20 10.20
N GLU A 232 -0.34 13.70 9.64
CA GLU A 232 -0.52 13.72 8.20
C GLU A 232 0.44 14.73 7.55
N ARG A 233 1.02 14.33 6.43
CA ARG A 233 1.77 15.18 5.49
C ARG A 233 1.17 14.93 4.11
N ARG A 234 0.97 16.00 3.34
CA ARG A 234 0.20 15.94 2.09
C ARG A 234 0.88 16.77 1.00
N LEU A 235 0.81 16.30 -0.24
CA LEU A 235 1.18 17.10 -1.41
C LEU A 235 0.29 18.34 -1.52
N THR A 236 0.82 19.45 -2.04
CA THR A 236 -0.01 20.58 -2.42
C THR A 236 -0.93 20.21 -3.59
N VAL A 237 -2.07 20.88 -3.72
CA VAL A 237 -2.99 20.67 -4.85
C VAL A 237 -2.29 20.92 -6.18
N GLU A 238 -1.50 22.00 -6.28
CA GLU A 238 -0.72 22.32 -7.46
C GLU A 238 0.22 21.20 -7.89
N ARG A 239 1.01 20.66 -6.94
CA ARG A 239 1.95 19.57 -7.23
C ARG A 239 1.22 18.28 -7.62
N THR A 240 0.10 18.01 -6.96
CA THR A 240 -0.74 16.85 -7.26
C THR A 240 -1.28 16.93 -8.69
N LEU A 241 -1.84 18.06 -9.08
CA LEU A 241 -2.39 18.26 -10.43
C LEU A 241 -1.31 18.22 -11.51
N ARG A 242 -0.18 18.86 -11.26
CA ARG A 242 0.96 18.81 -12.18
C ARG A 242 1.42 17.37 -12.44
N TYR A 243 1.58 16.58 -11.40
CA TYR A 243 1.96 15.17 -11.51
C TYR A 243 0.93 14.36 -12.32
N ILE A 244 -0.38 14.60 -12.11
CA ILE A 244 -1.44 13.96 -12.89
C ILE A 244 -1.34 14.37 -14.37
N GLU A 245 -1.23 15.66 -14.68
CA GLU A 245 -1.16 16.19 -16.03
C GLU A 245 0.05 15.63 -16.80
N GLU A 246 1.23 15.67 -16.20
CA GLU A 246 2.46 15.13 -16.77
C GLU A 246 2.36 13.62 -17.01
N SER A 247 1.79 12.88 -16.05
CA SER A 247 1.62 11.42 -16.17
C SER A 247 0.63 11.04 -17.27
N PHE A 248 -0.53 11.73 -17.38
CA PHE A 248 -1.51 11.47 -18.43
C PHE A 248 -1.01 11.90 -19.83
N ALA A 249 -0.10 12.85 -19.89
CA ALA A 249 0.57 13.22 -21.15
C ALA A 249 1.60 12.17 -21.58
N ALA A 250 2.26 11.51 -20.61
CA ALA A 250 3.32 10.54 -20.86
C ALA A 250 2.81 9.11 -21.11
N ALA A 251 1.67 8.72 -20.52
CA ALA A 251 1.14 7.37 -20.63
C ALA A 251 -0.41 7.37 -20.66
N PRO A 252 -1.03 6.33 -21.27
CA PRO A 252 -2.48 6.30 -21.51
C PRO A 252 -3.27 5.84 -20.29
N PHE A 253 -3.16 6.57 -19.18
CA PHE A 253 -4.01 6.36 -18.00
C PHE A 253 -5.47 6.73 -18.27
N GLU A 254 -6.39 6.07 -17.57
CA GLU A 254 -7.83 6.27 -17.72
C GLU A 254 -8.45 6.83 -16.44
N TYR A 255 -7.81 6.63 -15.29
CA TYR A 255 -8.27 7.22 -14.02
C TYR A 255 -7.12 7.35 -13.02
N VAL A 256 -7.36 8.18 -12.00
CA VAL A 256 -6.44 8.43 -10.90
C VAL A 256 -6.88 7.67 -9.65
N ALA A 257 -5.94 6.98 -9.00
CA ALA A 257 -6.13 6.43 -7.65
C ALA A 257 -5.33 7.27 -6.64
N PHE A 258 -6.04 8.05 -5.82
CA PHE A 258 -5.40 8.79 -4.75
C PHE A 258 -5.07 7.86 -3.58
N TYR A 259 -3.77 7.71 -3.30
CA TYR A 259 -3.27 7.02 -2.13
C TYR A 259 -3.08 8.03 -0.99
N ALA A 260 -4.00 7.97 -0.05
CA ALA A 260 -3.99 8.71 1.20
C ALA A 260 -4.70 7.85 2.25
N PRO A 261 -4.18 7.71 3.47
CA PRO A 261 -4.85 6.93 4.52
C PRO A 261 -6.28 7.41 4.82
N THR A 262 -6.50 8.72 4.72
CA THR A 262 -7.82 9.35 4.84
C THR A 262 -7.87 10.56 3.92
N PHE A 263 -8.39 10.38 2.71
CA PHE A 263 -8.35 11.41 1.65
C PHE A 263 -8.98 12.73 2.07
N THR A 264 -10.11 12.69 2.77
CA THR A 264 -10.87 13.89 3.18
C THR A 264 -10.44 14.46 4.53
N LEU A 265 -9.29 14.06 5.07
CA LEU A 265 -8.80 14.53 6.36
C LEU A 265 -8.56 16.05 6.35
N ASP A 266 -7.88 16.55 5.32
CA ASP A 266 -7.75 17.98 5.05
C ASP A 266 -8.89 18.42 4.11
N LYS A 267 -9.94 18.96 4.74
CA LYS A 267 -11.13 19.42 4.02
C LYS A 267 -10.82 20.56 3.05
N LYS A 268 -9.95 21.51 3.43
CA LYS A 268 -9.60 22.67 2.59
C LYS A 268 -8.86 22.20 1.33
N TRP A 269 -7.91 21.30 1.49
CA TRP A 269 -7.19 20.71 0.38
C TRP A 269 -8.12 19.96 -0.57
N MET A 270 -9.04 19.19 -0.04
CA MET A 270 -10.03 18.44 -0.85
C MET A 270 -10.97 19.39 -1.61
N GLU A 271 -11.48 20.43 -0.95
CA GLU A 271 -12.33 21.45 -1.58
C GLU A 271 -11.57 22.21 -2.68
N GLU A 272 -10.30 22.54 -2.46
CA GLU A 272 -9.44 23.18 -3.44
C GLU A 272 -9.21 22.27 -4.65
N LEU A 273 -8.85 21.00 -4.43
CA LEU A 273 -8.67 20.02 -5.50
C LEU A 273 -9.94 19.86 -6.34
N CYS A 274 -11.09 19.70 -5.70
CA CYS A 274 -12.37 19.58 -6.41
C CYS A 274 -12.70 20.84 -7.23
N ARG A 275 -12.45 22.03 -6.69
CA ARG A 275 -12.66 23.29 -7.41
C ARG A 275 -11.75 23.38 -8.64
N GLU A 276 -10.48 23.06 -8.51
CA GLU A 276 -9.51 23.10 -9.60
C GLU A 276 -9.85 22.08 -10.69
N LEU A 277 -10.21 20.84 -10.33
CA LEU A 277 -10.63 19.81 -11.28
C LEU A 277 -11.92 20.21 -12.00
N THR A 278 -12.93 20.70 -11.28
CA THR A 278 -14.20 21.17 -11.87
C THR A 278 -13.96 22.34 -12.81
N GLY A 279 -13.11 23.30 -12.42
CA GLY A 279 -12.74 24.44 -13.27
C GLY A 279 -12.06 24.06 -14.58
N ARG A 280 -11.45 22.87 -14.64
CA ARG A 280 -10.81 22.28 -15.84
C ARG A 280 -11.74 21.34 -16.60
N GLY A 281 -13.02 21.23 -16.21
CA GLY A 281 -14.00 20.33 -16.83
C GLY A 281 -13.84 18.88 -16.38
N SER A 282 -13.23 18.62 -15.23
CA SER A 282 -13.04 17.29 -14.61
C SER A 282 -12.46 16.24 -15.57
N PRO A 283 -11.30 16.50 -16.19
CA PRO A 283 -10.76 15.70 -17.30
C PRO A 283 -10.23 14.33 -16.85
N TYR A 284 -10.04 14.12 -15.54
CA TYR A 284 -9.46 12.92 -14.96
C TYR A 284 -10.47 12.27 -14.02
N PRO A 285 -11.09 11.13 -14.38
CA PRO A 285 -11.85 10.34 -13.41
C PRO A 285 -10.93 9.89 -12.27
N TRP A 286 -11.45 9.82 -11.03
CA TRP A 286 -10.61 9.46 -9.89
C TRP A 286 -11.36 8.70 -8.79
N LYS A 287 -10.60 7.98 -7.99
CA LYS A 287 -11.08 7.30 -6.77
C LYS A 287 -10.23 7.66 -5.57
N CYS A 288 -10.81 7.50 -4.37
CA CYS A 288 -10.08 7.67 -3.11
C CYS A 288 -10.59 6.73 -2.02
N ALA A 289 -9.83 6.65 -0.91
CA ALA A 289 -10.25 6.01 0.32
C ALA A 289 -10.33 7.04 1.45
N THR A 290 -11.37 6.92 2.31
CA THR A 290 -11.57 7.82 3.42
C THR A 290 -12.38 7.17 4.55
N THR A 291 -12.91 7.96 5.47
CA THR A 291 -13.76 7.49 6.57
C THR A 291 -15.14 8.13 6.50
N VAL A 292 -16.18 7.39 6.90
CA VAL A 292 -17.59 7.83 6.82
C VAL A 292 -17.82 9.18 7.54
N HIS A 293 -17.23 9.36 8.73
CA HIS A 293 -17.48 10.54 9.56
C HIS A 293 -16.91 11.86 9.00
N HIS A 294 -16.04 11.80 8.00
CA HIS A 294 -15.52 12.98 7.32
C HIS A 294 -16.38 13.42 6.12
N LEU A 295 -17.33 12.58 5.70
CA LEU A 295 -18.14 12.84 4.53
C LEU A 295 -19.45 13.59 4.89
N SER A 296 -19.82 14.51 4.04
CA SER A 296 -21.11 15.19 4.05
C SER A 296 -21.68 15.24 2.64
N GLU A 297 -22.98 15.48 2.51
CA GLU A 297 -23.65 15.61 1.22
C GLU A 297 -22.95 16.60 0.29
N GLY A 298 -22.65 17.80 0.79
CA GLY A 298 -21.98 18.83 -0.01
C GLY A 298 -20.60 18.44 -0.49
N MET A 299 -19.82 17.69 0.34
CA MET A 299 -18.51 17.18 -0.05
C MET A 299 -18.63 16.12 -1.16
N ILE A 300 -19.54 15.16 -1.00
CA ILE A 300 -19.75 14.09 -1.98
C ILE A 300 -20.22 14.68 -3.31
N ARG A 301 -21.15 15.65 -3.28
CA ARG A 301 -21.58 16.36 -4.48
C ARG A 301 -20.42 17.11 -5.17
N SER A 302 -19.56 17.79 -4.40
CA SER A 302 -18.36 18.45 -4.95
C SER A 302 -17.37 17.44 -5.54
N MET A 303 -17.17 16.30 -4.88
CA MET A 303 -16.30 15.23 -5.39
C MET A 303 -16.85 14.65 -6.69
N GLY A 304 -18.15 14.38 -6.80
CA GLY A 304 -18.80 13.91 -8.03
C GLY A 304 -18.64 14.91 -9.18
N ALA A 305 -18.91 16.19 -8.93
CA ALA A 305 -18.71 17.24 -9.92
C ALA A 305 -17.23 17.35 -10.38
N ALA A 306 -16.29 17.01 -9.52
CA ALA A 306 -14.86 16.99 -9.83
C ALA A 306 -14.37 15.70 -10.48
N GLY A 307 -15.26 14.78 -10.86
CA GLY A 307 -14.91 13.53 -11.54
C GLY A 307 -14.60 12.34 -10.64
N CYS A 308 -14.97 12.38 -9.34
CA CYS A 308 -14.88 11.20 -8.48
C CYS A 308 -15.83 10.12 -8.95
N VAL A 309 -15.32 8.92 -9.23
CA VAL A 309 -16.12 7.77 -9.70
C VAL A 309 -16.31 6.70 -8.62
N ARG A 310 -15.43 6.66 -7.60
CA ARG A 310 -15.52 5.72 -6.48
C ARG A 310 -14.98 6.33 -5.19
N ILE A 311 -15.74 6.19 -4.12
CA ILE A 311 -15.29 6.46 -2.76
C ILE A 311 -15.26 5.13 -2.00
N SER A 312 -14.09 4.78 -1.44
CA SER A 312 -13.96 3.64 -0.55
C SER A 312 -13.96 4.13 0.89
N VAL A 313 -14.78 3.55 1.76
CA VAL A 313 -14.87 3.94 3.17
C VAL A 313 -14.57 2.77 4.10
N GLY A 314 -13.83 3.04 5.17
CA GLY A 314 -13.72 2.11 6.29
C GLY A 314 -15.02 2.15 7.09
N LEU A 315 -15.95 1.25 6.79
CA LEU A 315 -17.19 1.02 7.55
C LEU A 315 -16.93 0.11 8.75
N GLU A 316 -16.13 -0.89 8.55
CA GLU A 316 -15.66 -1.95 9.42
C GLU A 316 -16.80 -2.90 9.85
N THR A 317 -17.80 -2.42 10.58
CA THR A 317 -19.00 -3.16 10.99
C THR A 317 -20.19 -2.23 11.22
N LEU A 318 -21.40 -2.74 11.06
CA LEU A 318 -22.67 -2.11 11.46
C LEU A 318 -23.28 -2.77 12.70
N ASP A 319 -22.69 -3.85 13.18
CA ASP A 319 -23.15 -4.48 14.42
C ASP A 319 -22.88 -3.55 15.62
N PRO A 320 -23.90 -3.22 16.45
CA PRO A 320 -23.72 -2.26 17.53
C PRO A 320 -22.76 -2.74 18.64
N GLN A 321 -22.69 -4.06 18.89
CA GLN A 321 -21.78 -4.62 19.88
C GLN A 321 -20.34 -4.59 19.40
N GLU A 322 -20.13 -4.96 18.15
CA GLU A 322 -18.83 -4.88 17.46
C GLU A 322 -18.38 -3.43 17.29
N GLY A 323 -19.32 -2.56 16.90
CA GLY A 323 -19.06 -1.13 16.74
C GLY A 323 -18.56 -0.45 18.00
N ALA A 324 -18.95 -0.91 19.18
CA ALA A 324 -18.48 -0.37 20.45
C ALA A 324 -16.97 -0.54 20.67
N LEU A 325 -16.34 -1.51 20.00
CA LEU A 325 -14.89 -1.76 20.06
C LEU A 325 -14.10 -0.82 19.15
N LEU A 326 -14.76 -0.16 18.19
CA LEU A 326 -14.12 0.78 17.28
C LEU A 326 -13.94 2.16 17.94
N PRO A 327 -12.95 2.96 17.50
CA PRO A 327 -12.86 4.38 17.87
C PRO A 327 -14.18 5.10 17.58
N ARG A 328 -14.61 5.99 18.49
CA ARG A 328 -15.89 6.71 18.37
C ARG A 328 -16.19 7.26 16.95
N PRO A 329 -15.23 7.86 16.22
CA PRO A 329 -15.50 8.35 14.87
C PRO A 329 -15.84 7.24 13.87
N LYS A 330 -15.47 6.00 14.16
CA LYS A 330 -15.72 4.82 13.31
C LYS A 330 -17.04 4.10 13.64
N GLN A 331 -17.66 4.41 14.78
CA GLN A 331 -18.94 3.83 15.18
C GLN A 331 -20.06 4.38 14.30
N LYS A 332 -20.64 3.55 13.45
CA LYS A 332 -21.64 3.94 12.45
C LYS A 332 -22.90 3.10 12.58
N SER A 333 -24.03 3.67 12.16
CA SER A 333 -25.33 3.04 12.12
C SER A 333 -25.77 2.75 10.67
N ALA A 334 -26.80 1.94 10.53
CA ALA A 334 -27.46 1.71 9.24
C ALA A 334 -27.97 3.04 8.63
N MET A 335 -28.47 3.99 9.45
CA MET A 335 -28.89 5.32 8.97
C MET A 335 -27.73 6.15 8.40
N ASP A 336 -26.50 6.00 8.92
CA ASP A 336 -25.34 6.68 8.35
C ASP A 336 -25.02 6.10 6.99
N LEU A 337 -25.14 4.79 6.82
CA LEU A 337 -24.95 4.10 5.55
C LEU A 337 -26.05 4.45 4.54
N ASP A 338 -27.33 4.56 4.96
CA ASP A 338 -28.44 4.97 4.11
C ASP A 338 -28.18 6.33 3.48
N ARG A 339 -27.80 7.32 4.30
CA ARG A 339 -27.49 8.68 3.84
C ARG A 339 -26.30 8.69 2.89
N LEU A 340 -25.23 8.02 3.26
CA LEU A 340 -24.02 7.94 2.46
C LEU A 340 -24.27 7.32 1.09
N SER A 341 -25.01 6.21 1.05
CA SER A 341 -25.36 5.52 -0.19
C SER A 341 -26.21 6.38 -1.10
N ALA A 342 -27.22 7.10 -0.53
CA ALA A 342 -28.05 8.02 -1.28
C ALA A 342 -27.21 9.16 -1.90
N TRP A 343 -26.37 9.84 -1.12
CA TRP A 343 -25.53 10.93 -1.59
C TRP A 343 -24.54 10.48 -2.69
N CYS A 344 -23.94 9.29 -2.54
CA CYS A 344 -23.04 8.73 -3.55
C CYS A 344 -23.80 8.45 -4.84
N LYS A 345 -24.98 7.80 -4.75
CA LYS A 345 -25.82 7.47 -5.90
C LYS A 345 -26.28 8.72 -6.65
N GLU A 346 -26.74 9.76 -5.94
CA GLU A 346 -27.15 11.05 -6.52
C GLU A 346 -26.00 11.77 -7.21
N SER A 347 -24.77 11.56 -6.75
CA SER A 347 -23.56 12.17 -7.31
C SER A 347 -22.89 11.30 -8.38
N GLY A 348 -23.45 10.16 -8.76
CA GLY A 348 -22.86 9.24 -9.74
C GLY A 348 -21.59 8.54 -9.26
N ILE A 349 -21.41 8.39 -7.94
CA ILE A 349 -20.22 7.81 -7.31
C ILE A 349 -20.54 6.40 -6.82
N GLU A 350 -19.72 5.43 -7.16
CA GLU A 350 -19.76 4.10 -6.55
C GLU A 350 -19.27 4.15 -5.11
N LEU A 351 -20.07 3.65 -4.18
CA LEU A 351 -19.67 3.46 -2.79
C LEU A 351 -19.08 2.06 -2.60
N ASN A 352 -17.87 2.00 -2.03
CA ASN A 352 -17.19 0.76 -1.66
C ASN A 352 -16.91 0.78 -0.15
N CYS A 353 -17.40 -0.23 0.59
CA CYS A 353 -17.32 -0.31 2.05
C CYS A 353 -16.35 -1.42 2.46
N PHE A 354 -15.26 -1.07 3.13
CA PHE A 354 -14.40 -2.05 3.79
C PHE A 354 -15.11 -2.57 5.04
N VAL A 355 -15.15 -3.90 5.18
CA VAL A 355 -15.73 -4.62 6.32
C VAL A 355 -14.64 -5.49 6.92
N ILE A 356 -14.49 -5.48 8.24
CA ILE A 356 -13.52 -6.32 8.94
C ILE A 356 -14.24 -7.54 9.48
N VAL A 357 -13.76 -8.73 9.12
CA VAL A 357 -14.26 -10.02 9.60
C VAL A 357 -13.35 -10.50 10.73
N GLY A 358 -13.92 -10.94 11.84
CA GLY A 358 -13.18 -11.49 12.98
C GLY A 358 -12.56 -10.42 13.90
N LEU A 359 -13.14 -9.23 14.00
CA LEU A 359 -12.79 -8.29 15.07
C LEU A 359 -12.97 -8.95 16.44
N PRO A 360 -12.12 -8.66 17.46
CA PRO A 360 -12.28 -9.24 18.79
C PRO A 360 -13.68 -9.01 19.35
N GLY A 361 -14.31 -10.10 19.84
CA GLY A 361 -15.67 -10.05 20.39
C GLY A 361 -16.79 -9.97 19.35
N THR A 362 -16.49 -10.14 18.06
CA THR A 362 -17.46 -10.15 16.96
C THR A 362 -17.85 -11.58 16.56
N THR A 363 -18.93 -11.69 15.77
CA THR A 363 -19.41 -12.94 15.22
C THR A 363 -19.36 -12.92 13.69
N ILE A 364 -19.30 -14.09 13.08
CA ILE A 364 -19.36 -14.19 11.61
C ILE A 364 -20.71 -13.67 11.10
N GLU A 365 -21.81 -13.95 11.84
CA GLU A 365 -23.15 -13.42 11.54
C GLU A 365 -23.21 -11.88 11.54
N GLY A 366 -22.45 -11.22 12.42
CA GLY A 366 -22.36 -9.75 12.44
C GLY A 366 -21.74 -9.20 11.17
N ALA A 367 -20.68 -9.85 10.70
CA ALA A 367 -20.03 -9.50 9.42
C ALA A 367 -20.96 -9.76 8.24
N GLU A 368 -21.66 -10.90 8.19
CA GLU A 368 -22.66 -11.23 7.17
C GLU A 368 -23.75 -10.16 7.08
N ARG A 369 -24.39 -9.84 8.22
CA ARG A 369 -25.42 -8.78 8.28
C ARG A 369 -24.89 -7.43 7.79
N THR A 370 -23.64 -7.11 8.10
CA THR A 370 -23.03 -5.87 7.64
C THR A 370 -22.85 -5.87 6.13
N ILE A 371 -22.40 -6.97 5.55
CA ILE A 371 -22.21 -7.13 4.10
C ILE A 371 -23.56 -7.07 3.38
N GLU A 372 -24.56 -7.81 3.86
CA GLU A 372 -25.91 -7.78 3.32
C GLU A 372 -26.48 -6.36 3.32
N ALA A 373 -26.37 -5.66 4.45
CA ALA A 373 -26.83 -4.27 4.55
C ALA A 373 -26.14 -3.32 3.56
N VAL A 374 -24.85 -3.53 3.28
CA VAL A 374 -24.09 -2.76 2.26
C VAL A 374 -24.63 -3.07 0.87
N GLN A 375 -24.82 -4.34 0.55
CA GLN A 375 -25.26 -4.81 -0.78
C GLN A 375 -26.70 -4.41 -1.09
N GLU A 376 -27.62 -4.50 -0.12
CA GLU A 376 -29.02 -4.05 -0.25
C GLU A 376 -29.13 -2.57 -0.67
N ARG A 377 -28.13 -1.75 -0.33
CA ARG A 377 -28.06 -0.33 -0.68
C ARG A 377 -27.35 -0.07 -2.02
N GLY A 378 -27.04 -1.13 -2.76
CA GLY A 378 -26.32 -1.04 -4.03
C GLY A 378 -24.86 -0.62 -3.87
N ALA A 379 -24.30 -0.70 -2.68
CA ALA A 379 -22.89 -0.45 -2.42
C ALA A 379 -22.09 -1.76 -2.48
N ARG A 380 -20.79 -1.64 -2.74
CA ARG A 380 -19.87 -2.77 -2.79
C ARG A 380 -19.32 -3.05 -1.40
N ALA A 381 -19.39 -4.28 -0.94
CA ALA A 381 -18.70 -4.72 0.27
C ALA A 381 -17.30 -5.25 -0.08
N ARG A 382 -16.31 -4.91 0.77
CA ARG A 382 -14.93 -5.40 0.67
C ARG A 382 -14.51 -5.97 2.02
N PRO A 383 -14.77 -7.25 2.26
CA PRO A 383 -14.36 -7.92 3.49
C PRO A 383 -12.85 -8.12 3.51
N THR A 384 -12.28 -7.94 4.69
CA THR A 384 -10.88 -8.28 5.02
C THR A 384 -10.83 -8.89 6.40
N VAL A 385 -9.89 -9.79 6.66
CA VAL A 385 -9.72 -10.39 7.98
C VAL A 385 -9.04 -9.40 8.94
N TYR A 386 -9.44 -9.43 10.20
CA TYR A 386 -8.76 -8.69 11.26
C TYR A 386 -7.33 -9.21 11.45
N ALA A 387 -6.37 -8.31 11.54
CA ALA A 387 -4.98 -8.63 11.85
C ALA A 387 -4.59 -8.00 13.19
N PRO A 388 -4.39 -8.81 14.25
CA PRO A 388 -3.96 -8.36 15.57
C PRO A 388 -2.44 -8.11 15.58
N TRP A 389 -2.01 -6.96 15.10
CA TRP A 389 -0.58 -6.61 14.92
C TRP A 389 0.25 -6.75 16.18
N GLU A 390 -0.36 -6.54 17.35
CA GLU A 390 0.26 -6.70 18.66
C GLU A 390 0.72 -8.13 18.96
N LEU A 391 0.17 -9.12 18.25
CA LEU A 391 0.53 -10.53 18.37
C LEU A 391 1.56 -10.99 17.34
N ALA A 392 1.93 -10.13 16.41
CA ALA A 392 2.97 -10.40 15.41
C ALA A 392 4.36 -10.42 16.06
N GLY A 393 4.68 -11.48 16.82
CA GLY A 393 5.94 -11.64 17.55
C GLY A 393 7.14 -11.98 16.68
N PRO A 394 8.38 -11.72 17.16
CA PRO A 394 9.59 -12.00 16.38
C PRO A 394 9.87 -13.49 16.17
N ASP A 395 9.28 -14.36 17.00
CA ASP A 395 9.56 -15.80 17.01
C ASP A 395 8.60 -16.60 16.11
N LEU A 396 7.60 -15.94 15.49
CA LEU A 396 6.66 -16.58 14.58
C LEU A 396 7.38 -17.23 13.40
N LEU A 397 6.85 -18.36 12.94
CA LEU A 397 7.29 -18.99 11.70
C LEU A 397 6.85 -18.13 10.49
N ASP A 398 7.49 -18.33 9.34
CA ASP A 398 7.21 -17.53 8.14
C ASP A 398 5.74 -17.59 7.72
N HIS A 399 5.11 -18.77 7.75
CA HIS A 399 3.71 -18.93 7.39
C HIS A 399 2.74 -18.34 8.44
N GLU A 400 3.11 -18.35 9.72
CA GLU A 400 2.34 -17.71 10.78
C GLU A 400 2.39 -16.18 10.62
N MET A 401 3.57 -15.63 10.32
CA MET A 401 3.72 -14.20 10.05
C MET A 401 2.96 -13.79 8.78
N ALA A 402 2.96 -14.62 7.74
CA ALA A 402 2.21 -14.38 6.51
C ALA A 402 0.69 -14.29 6.74
N ALA A 403 0.16 -14.97 7.76
CA ALA A 403 -1.27 -14.91 8.09
C ALA A 403 -1.74 -13.49 8.50
N PHE A 404 -0.82 -12.59 8.88
CA PHE A 404 -1.16 -11.19 9.18
C PHE A 404 -1.43 -10.32 7.93
N ASN A 405 -1.45 -10.90 6.74
CA ASN A 405 -1.74 -10.20 5.49
C ASN A 405 -3.19 -9.70 5.32
N ARG A 406 -4.06 -9.91 6.32
CA ARG A 406 -5.51 -9.60 6.32
C ARG A 406 -6.37 -10.44 5.37
N GLN A 407 -5.85 -11.54 4.86
CA GLN A 407 -6.58 -12.51 4.05
C GLN A 407 -6.90 -13.78 4.83
N LEU A 408 -6.10 -14.08 5.84
CA LEU A 408 -6.21 -15.29 6.65
C LEU A 408 -6.54 -14.94 8.11
N PHE A 409 -7.32 -15.79 8.77
CA PHE A 409 -7.46 -15.73 10.21
C PHE A 409 -6.17 -16.19 10.88
N VAL A 410 -5.61 -15.35 11.73
CA VAL A 410 -4.35 -15.66 12.43
C VAL A 410 -4.62 -16.76 13.46
N PRO A 411 -3.94 -17.92 13.38
CA PRO A 411 -4.17 -19.05 14.28
C PRO A 411 -4.04 -18.68 15.77
N GLY A 412 -4.95 -19.16 16.59
CA GLY A 412 -4.93 -18.93 18.05
C GLY A 412 -5.34 -17.52 18.51
N THR A 413 -5.76 -16.64 17.60
CA THR A 413 -6.17 -15.26 17.92
C THR A 413 -7.68 -15.06 17.97
N HIS A 414 -8.46 -16.07 17.63
CA HIS A 414 -9.93 -16.06 17.59
C HIS A 414 -10.50 -17.28 18.30
N ALA A 415 -11.75 -17.17 18.76
CA ALA A 415 -12.51 -18.26 19.38
C ALA A 415 -13.54 -18.86 18.41
N LEU A 416 -13.31 -18.76 17.08
CA LEU A 416 -14.21 -19.26 16.05
C LEU A 416 -14.12 -20.79 15.94
N THR A 417 -15.23 -21.43 15.74
CA THR A 417 -15.34 -22.86 15.40
C THR A 417 -14.89 -23.09 13.95
N ASP A 418 -14.65 -24.34 13.56
CA ASP A 418 -14.28 -24.68 12.19
C ASP A 418 -15.35 -24.26 11.17
N ASP A 419 -16.65 -24.39 11.53
CA ASP A 419 -17.76 -23.94 10.67
C ASP A 419 -17.80 -22.42 10.53
N GLU A 420 -17.54 -21.67 11.59
CA GLU A 420 -17.45 -20.21 11.54
C GLU A 420 -16.24 -19.75 10.74
N LEU A 421 -15.10 -20.43 10.86
CA LEU A 421 -13.92 -20.16 10.02
C LEU A 421 -14.22 -20.39 8.54
N ALA A 422 -14.87 -21.53 8.19
CA ALA A 422 -15.25 -21.83 6.82
C ALA A 422 -16.16 -20.72 6.25
N ARG A 423 -17.20 -20.31 7.00
CA ARG A 423 -18.09 -19.20 6.61
C ARG A 423 -17.33 -17.88 6.49
N GLY A 424 -16.42 -17.59 7.41
CA GLY A 424 -15.58 -16.39 7.34
C GLY A 424 -14.72 -16.36 6.08
N TYR A 425 -14.15 -17.49 5.66
CA TYR A 425 -13.42 -17.60 4.41
C TYR A 425 -14.32 -17.50 3.18
N ASP A 426 -15.54 -18.05 3.22
CA ASP A 426 -16.54 -17.88 2.15
C ASP A 426 -16.89 -16.39 1.95
N ILE A 427 -16.98 -15.63 3.04
CA ILE A 427 -17.18 -14.18 2.99
C ILE A 427 -15.97 -13.46 2.33
N VAL A 428 -14.75 -13.78 2.77
CA VAL A 428 -13.53 -13.07 2.33
C VAL A 428 -13.17 -13.39 0.88
N PHE A 429 -13.32 -14.66 0.48
CA PHE A 429 -12.94 -15.13 -0.86
C PHE A 429 -14.13 -15.34 -1.80
N GLY A 430 -15.36 -15.21 -1.29
CA GLY A 430 -16.57 -15.36 -2.09
C GLY A 430 -16.72 -14.32 -3.18
N ASN A 431 -17.60 -14.59 -4.12
CA ASN A 431 -17.87 -13.71 -5.25
C ASN A 431 -18.41 -12.35 -4.79
N GLN A 432 -17.67 -11.30 -5.10
CA GLN A 432 -18.16 -9.95 -4.97
C GLN A 432 -19.15 -9.63 -6.10
N PRO A 433 -20.21 -8.85 -5.85
CA PRO A 433 -21.14 -8.46 -6.91
C PRO A 433 -20.43 -7.75 -8.05
N ASP A 434 -20.91 -8.00 -9.27
CA ASP A 434 -20.35 -7.41 -10.49
C ASP A 434 -20.39 -5.88 -10.43
N VAL A 435 -19.27 -5.23 -10.76
CA VAL A 435 -19.08 -3.78 -10.64
C VAL A 435 -19.39 -3.11 -11.97
N THR A 436 -20.60 -3.29 -12.48
CA THR A 436 -20.96 -2.81 -13.82
C THR A 436 -21.10 -1.28 -13.90
N GLN A 437 -21.53 -0.60 -12.84
CA GLN A 437 -21.82 0.83 -12.87
C GLN A 437 -20.58 1.74 -13.04
N VAL A 438 -19.41 1.34 -12.54
CA VAL A 438 -18.19 2.16 -12.69
C VAL A 438 -17.69 2.21 -14.13
N PHE A 439 -17.96 1.19 -14.93
CA PHE A 439 -17.55 1.15 -16.33
C PHE A 439 -18.25 2.20 -17.19
N GLU A 440 -19.49 2.54 -16.85
CA GLU A 440 -20.26 3.56 -17.57
C GLU A 440 -19.73 4.97 -17.29
N ASN A 441 -19.19 5.19 -16.10
CA ASN A 441 -18.66 6.48 -15.65
C ASN A 441 -17.23 6.76 -16.13
N ILE A 442 -16.52 5.74 -16.63
CA ILE A 442 -15.18 5.88 -17.20
C ILE A 442 -15.22 5.33 -18.63
N PRO A 443 -15.48 6.18 -19.64
CA PRO A 443 -15.49 5.73 -21.02
C PRO A 443 -14.14 5.11 -21.38
N ALA A 444 -14.18 3.90 -21.97
CA ALA A 444 -12.97 3.27 -22.47
C ALA A 444 -12.37 4.15 -23.58
N ARG A 445 -11.10 4.52 -23.46
CA ARG A 445 -10.35 5.02 -24.63
C ARG A 445 -10.29 3.88 -25.62
N ALA A 446 -10.38 4.20 -26.92
CA ALA A 446 -10.34 3.21 -28.00
C ALA A 446 -9.14 2.27 -27.76
N ALA A 447 -9.43 0.96 -27.75
CA ALA A 447 -8.43 -0.06 -27.46
C ALA A 447 -7.20 0.12 -28.36
N ASP A 448 -6.07 0.43 -27.75
CA ASP A 448 -4.79 0.41 -28.45
C ASP A 448 -4.43 -1.05 -28.73
N PRO A 449 -4.29 -1.46 -30.02
CA PRO A 449 -3.98 -2.83 -30.38
C PRO A 449 -2.62 -3.33 -29.80
N ALA A 450 -1.73 -2.42 -29.43
CA ALA A 450 -0.42 -2.74 -28.82
C ALA A 450 -0.52 -3.28 -27.38
N LEU A 451 -1.71 -3.28 -26.78
CA LEU A 451 -1.94 -3.55 -25.36
C LEU A 451 -2.74 -4.82 -25.12
N ARG A 452 -2.86 -5.70 -26.11
CA ARG A 452 -3.37 -7.04 -25.88
C ARG A 452 -2.36 -7.85 -25.07
N PRO A 453 -2.78 -8.56 -24.02
CA PRO A 453 -1.88 -9.47 -23.31
C PRO A 453 -1.28 -10.46 -24.31
N VAL A 454 0.03 -10.62 -24.23
CA VAL A 454 0.81 -11.65 -24.95
C VAL A 454 0.63 -12.98 -24.23
#